data_042b65d1abdf24b8f305a6e1a5b5ed4e
#
_entry.id   042b65d1abdf24b8f305a6e1a5b5ed4e
#
_cell.length_a   1.000
_cell.length_b   1.000
_cell.length_c   1.000
_cell.angle_alpha   90.00
_cell.angle_beta   90.00
_cell.angle_gamma   90.00
#
_symmetry.space_group_name_H-M   'P 1'
#
loop_
_entity.id
_entity.type
_entity.pdbx_description
1 polymer ?
#
loop_
_entity_poly.entity_id
_entity_poly.type
_entity_poly.pdbx_seq_one_letter_code
_entity_poly.pdbx_strand_id
1 'polypeptide(L)'
;MATTTGTSRSKGTQPTPQKITTFLWFDRNAEEAVNFYVSVFKNSEIRNTTHYGDAGAGPKGTVMTIAFDLDGQQFVALNGGPTFKFTEAISLMVNCETQQEIDYFWEKLSGDGGQEVECGWVKDKFGLSWQIVPNYIYEVWQEGDEAKTDRMMKAVMTMKKFDIAGLKKAAEGK
;
A
#
# COMPACT_ATOMS: atom_id res chain seq x y z
N MET A 1 -21.36 -29.21 45.75
CA MET A 1 -21.90 -28.78 44.45
C MET A 1 -21.01 -27.67 43.94
N ALA A 2 -20.15 -27.96 42.97
CA ALA A 2 -19.24 -26.99 42.39
C ALA A 2 -19.78 -26.57 40.99
N THR A 3 -20.18 -25.32 40.89
CA THR A 3 -20.66 -24.72 39.63
C THR A 3 -19.47 -24.27 38.78
N THR A 4 -19.25 -24.98 37.69
CA THR A 4 -18.23 -24.63 36.67
C THR A 4 -18.82 -23.57 35.73
N THR A 5 -18.37 -22.33 35.84
CA THR A 5 -18.69 -21.26 34.90
C THR A 5 -17.83 -21.43 33.65
N GLY A 6 -18.44 -21.95 32.59
CA GLY A 6 -17.81 -22.04 31.27
C GLY A 6 -17.75 -20.65 30.61
N THR A 7 -16.55 -20.14 30.44
CA THR A 7 -16.29 -18.90 29.66
C THR A 7 -16.43 -19.22 28.17
N SER A 8 -17.55 -18.81 27.58
CA SER A 8 -17.79 -18.87 26.14
C SER A 8 -16.84 -17.89 25.46
N ARG A 9 -15.79 -18.39 24.78
CA ARG A 9 -15.01 -17.60 23.80
C ARG A 9 -15.93 -17.28 22.63
N SER A 10 -16.26 -16.03 22.46
CA SER A 10 -16.89 -15.53 21.23
C SER A 10 -16.01 -15.91 20.05
N LYS A 11 -16.52 -16.74 19.14
CA LYS A 11 -15.93 -16.97 17.82
C LYS A 11 -16.03 -15.64 17.08
N GLY A 12 -14.93 -14.88 17.03
CA GLY A 12 -14.83 -13.72 16.15
C GLY A 12 -15.21 -14.17 14.74
N THR A 13 -16.12 -13.44 14.13
CA THR A 13 -16.50 -13.63 12.72
C THR A 13 -15.23 -13.50 11.88
N GLN A 14 -14.80 -14.61 11.27
CA GLN A 14 -13.72 -14.58 10.29
C GLN A 14 -14.15 -13.62 9.17
N PRO A 15 -13.38 -12.60 8.83
CA PRO A 15 -13.75 -11.68 7.76
C PRO A 15 -13.93 -12.50 6.47
N THR A 16 -15.03 -12.25 5.77
CA THR A 16 -15.31 -12.88 4.48
C THR A 16 -14.18 -12.49 3.52
N PRO A 17 -13.53 -13.45 2.84
CA PRO A 17 -12.49 -13.14 1.86
C PRO A 17 -13.04 -12.20 0.79
N GLN A 18 -12.29 -11.16 0.44
CA GLN A 18 -12.64 -10.31 -0.71
C GLN A 18 -12.62 -11.17 -1.98
N LYS A 19 -13.59 -10.95 -2.87
CA LYS A 19 -13.68 -11.70 -4.11
C LYS A 19 -12.48 -11.48 -5.03
N ILE A 20 -11.90 -10.28 -5.00
CA ILE A 20 -10.68 -9.92 -5.71
C ILE A 20 -9.66 -9.47 -4.66
N THR A 21 -8.51 -10.12 -4.61
CA THR A 21 -7.42 -9.83 -3.68
C THR A 21 -6.15 -9.54 -4.46
N THR A 22 -5.47 -8.46 -4.11
CA THR A 22 -4.17 -8.13 -4.70
C THR A 22 -3.13 -9.15 -4.26
N PHE A 23 -2.43 -9.74 -5.22
CA PHE A 23 -1.43 -10.79 -4.99
C PHE A 23 -0.07 -10.27 -5.43
N LEU A 24 0.89 -10.18 -4.48
CA LEU A 24 2.21 -9.60 -4.67
C LEU A 24 3.25 -10.73 -4.75
N TRP A 25 4.04 -10.74 -5.83
CA TRP A 25 5.08 -11.74 -6.05
C TRP A 25 6.44 -11.23 -5.61
N PHE A 26 7.09 -11.94 -4.69
CA PHE A 26 8.44 -11.67 -4.22
C PHE A 26 9.37 -12.83 -4.55
N ASP A 27 10.67 -12.58 -4.64
CA ASP A 27 11.63 -13.66 -4.80
C ASP A 27 11.66 -14.54 -3.53
N ARG A 28 12.16 -14.00 -2.40
CA ARG A 28 12.26 -14.71 -1.11
C ARG A 28 12.12 -13.78 0.10
N ASN A 29 11.69 -12.57 -0.12
CA ASN A 29 11.67 -11.50 0.88
C ASN A 29 10.25 -11.00 1.21
N ALA A 30 9.24 -11.85 0.99
CA ALA A 30 7.86 -11.51 1.31
C ALA A 30 7.66 -11.16 2.80
N GLU A 31 8.33 -11.88 3.72
CA GLU A 31 8.24 -11.61 5.16
C GLU A 31 8.78 -10.22 5.51
N GLU A 32 9.93 -9.85 4.96
CA GLU A 32 10.50 -8.52 5.18
C GLU A 32 9.57 -7.45 4.63
N ALA A 33 9.05 -7.64 3.40
CA ALA A 33 8.17 -6.69 2.75
C ALA A 33 6.86 -6.51 3.51
N VAL A 34 6.20 -7.58 3.92
CA VAL A 34 4.93 -7.50 4.66
C VAL A 34 5.14 -6.86 6.04
N ASN A 35 6.20 -7.23 6.78
CA ASN A 35 6.51 -6.59 8.06
C ASN A 35 6.76 -5.09 7.89
N PHE A 36 7.46 -4.69 6.84
CA PHE A 36 7.66 -3.28 6.50
C PHE A 36 6.31 -2.60 6.24
N TYR A 37 5.46 -3.13 5.35
CA TYR A 37 4.19 -2.50 5.01
C TYR A 37 3.25 -2.37 6.21
N VAL A 38 3.08 -3.40 7.03
CA VAL A 38 2.23 -3.30 8.24
C VAL A 38 2.80 -2.34 9.28
N SER A 39 4.09 -2.04 9.25
CA SER A 39 4.71 -1.01 10.10
C SER A 39 4.48 0.42 9.60
N VAL A 40 4.28 0.59 8.29
CA VAL A 40 4.06 1.91 7.64
C VAL A 40 2.59 2.32 7.70
N PHE A 41 1.67 1.39 7.43
CA PHE A 41 0.24 1.69 7.37
C PHE A 41 -0.46 1.38 8.69
N LYS A 42 -1.29 2.31 9.16
CA LYS A 42 -2.20 2.09 10.30
C LYS A 42 -3.28 1.06 9.92
N ASN A 43 -3.98 0.52 10.91
CA ASN A 43 -5.07 -0.44 10.68
C ASN A 43 -4.63 -1.60 9.75
N SER A 44 -3.44 -2.14 10.02
CA SER A 44 -2.77 -3.16 9.21
C SER A 44 -2.31 -4.31 10.08
N GLU A 45 -2.46 -5.54 9.60
CA GLU A 45 -2.08 -6.73 10.35
C GLU A 45 -1.77 -7.93 9.43
N ILE A 46 -0.91 -8.84 9.90
CA ILE A 46 -0.71 -10.14 9.29
C ILE A 46 -1.84 -11.07 9.75
N ARG A 47 -2.59 -11.63 8.79
CA ARG A 47 -3.73 -12.51 9.02
C ARG A 47 -3.34 -13.98 9.13
N ASN A 48 -2.53 -14.44 8.20
CA ASN A 48 -2.15 -15.84 8.10
C ASN A 48 -0.85 -16.02 7.33
N THR A 49 -0.08 -17.04 7.69
CA THR A 49 1.15 -17.44 6.99
C THR A 49 1.07 -18.92 6.65
N THR A 50 1.39 -19.26 5.38
CA THR A 50 1.51 -20.64 4.93
C THR A 50 2.95 -20.97 4.57
N HIS A 51 3.31 -22.25 4.59
CA HIS A 51 4.66 -22.72 4.33
C HIS A 51 4.68 -23.74 3.20
N TYR A 52 5.78 -23.82 2.50
CA TYR A 52 6.01 -24.87 1.50
C TYR A 52 6.02 -26.25 2.13
N GLY A 53 5.26 -27.17 1.55
CA GLY A 53 5.29 -28.60 1.84
C GLY A 53 6.20 -29.35 0.89
N ASP A 54 6.14 -30.70 0.92
CA ASP A 54 6.98 -31.58 0.09
C ASP A 54 6.70 -31.43 -1.43
N ALA A 55 5.48 -31.04 -1.81
CA ALA A 55 5.07 -30.86 -3.20
C ALA A 55 5.20 -29.42 -3.71
N GLY A 56 5.74 -28.50 -2.90
CA GLY A 56 5.86 -27.08 -3.25
C GLY A 56 7.07 -26.77 -4.13
N ALA A 57 7.03 -25.63 -4.84
CA ALA A 57 8.14 -25.14 -5.66
C ALA A 57 9.31 -24.57 -4.85
N GLY A 58 9.09 -24.23 -3.56
CA GLY A 58 10.11 -23.72 -2.65
C GLY A 58 10.60 -24.76 -1.65
N PRO A 59 11.68 -24.46 -0.89
CA PRO A 59 12.20 -25.36 0.14
C PRO A 59 11.15 -25.61 1.22
N LYS A 60 10.93 -26.88 1.56
CA LYS A 60 10.01 -27.31 2.61
C LYS A 60 10.23 -26.52 3.92
N GLY A 61 9.15 -26.07 4.52
CA GLY A 61 9.15 -25.36 5.79
C GLY A 61 9.46 -23.86 5.69
N THR A 62 9.88 -23.35 4.52
CA THR A 62 9.99 -21.88 4.31
C THR A 62 8.63 -21.26 4.05
N VAL A 63 8.48 -19.96 4.32
CA VAL A 63 7.23 -19.24 4.08
C VAL A 63 6.89 -19.24 2.60
N MET A 64 5.67 -19.67 2.28
CA MET A 64 5.11 -19.65 0.93
C MET A 64 4.27 -18.39 0.71
N THR A 65 3.21 -18.20 1.48
CA THR A 65 2.36 -17.01 1.36
C THR A 65 2.08 -16.36 2.71
N ILE A 66 1.86 -15.05 2.67
CA ILE A 66 1.41 -14.26 3.81
C ILE A 66 0.17 -13.48 3.39
N ALA A 67 -0.96 -13.76 4.04
CA ALA A 67 -2.17 -12.94 3.91
C ALA A 67 -2.12 -11.82 4.95
N PHE A 68 -2.35 -10.59 4.53
CA PHE A 68 -2.25 -9.41 5.37
C PHE A 68 -3.23 -8.32 4.92
N ASP A 69 -3.50 -7.37 5.82
CA ASP A 69 -4.28 -6.18 5.52
C ASP A 69 -3.38 -4.94 5.59
N LEU A 70 -3.61 -4.00 4.68
CA LEU A 70 -3.10 -2.63 4.74
C LEU A 70 -4.28 -1.68 4.72
N ASP A 71 -4.42 -0.90 5.76
CA ASP A 71 -5.55 0.02 5.97
C ASP A 71 -6.91 -0.62 5.67
N GLY A 72 -7.08 -1.87 6.11
CA GLY A 72 -8.29 -2.67 5.92
C GLY A 72 -8.45 -3.33 4.55
N GLN A 73 -7.58 -3.08 3.58
CA GLN A 73 -7.56 -3.78 2.29
C GLN A 73 -6.74 -5.06 2.36
N GLN A 74 -7.29 -6.16 1.83
CA GLN A 74 -6.63 -7.47 1.85
C GLN A 74 -5.61 -7.63 0.73
N PHE A 75 -4.46 -8.21 1.08
CA PHE A 75 -3.36 -8.58 0.19
C PHE A 75 -2.87 -9.99 0.50
N VAL A 76 -2.19 -10.58 -0.47
CA VAL A 76 -1.39 -11.79 -0.28
C VAL A 76 0.00 -11.55 -0.86
N ALA A 77 1.03 -11.84 -0.10
CA ALA A 77 2.42 -11.89 -0.58
C ALA A 77 2.84 -13.35 -0.79
N LEU A 78 3.57 -13.63 -1.87
CA LEU A 78 4.11 -14.96 -2.20
C LEU A 78 5.62 -14.88 -2.35
N ASN A 79 6.35 -15.79 -1.74
CA ASN A 79 7.74 -16.09 -2.07
C ASN A 79 7.78 -17.05 -3.27
N GLY A 80 7.63 -16.51 -4.47
CA GLY A 80 7.50 -17.29 -5.71
C GLY A 80 8.80 -17.49 -6.48
N GLY A 81 9.92 -16.97 -5.98
CA GLY A 81 11.22 -17.02 -6.65
C GLY A 81 11.46 -15.86 -7.64
N PRO A 82 12.60 -15.85 -8.31
CA PRO A 82 13.11 -14.69 -9.06
C PRO A 82 12.48 -14.47 -10.44
N THR A 83 11.44 -15.25 -10.81
CA THR A 83 10.87 -15.27 -12.16
C THR A 83 10.20 -13.95 -12.54
N PHE A 84 9.44 -13.34 -11.63
CA PHE A 84 8.72 -12.10 -11.88
C PHE A 84 9.24 -10.98 -11.00
N LYS A 85 9.18 -9.76 -11.52
CA LYS A 85 9.52 -8.53 -10.81
C LYS A 85 8.38 -7.53 -10.93
N PHE A 86 8.27 -6.66 -9.96
CA PHE A 86 7.34 -5.52 -10.05
C PHE A 86 7.75 -4.60 -11.18
N THR A 87 6.75 -4.00 -11.82
CA THR A 87 6.89 -2.95 -12.83
C THR A 87 5.92 -1.83 -12.50
N GLU A 88 6.13 -0.67 -13.11
CA GLU A 88 5.29 0.52 -12.95
C GLU A 88 3.89 0.38 -13.60
N ALA A 89 3.63 -0.73 -14.31
CA ALA A 89 2.32 -1.02 -14.90
C ALA A 89 1.21 -1.24 -13.85
N ILE A 90 1.59 -1.56 -12.61
CA ILE A 90 0.70 -1.63 -11.44
C ILE A 90 1.34 -0.83 -10.31
N SER A 91 0.54 -0.01 -9.67
CA SER A 91 0.91 0.75 -8.48
C SER A 91 -0.21 0.74 -7.45
N LEU A 92 0.16 0.88 -6.19
CA LEU A 92 -0.78 1.09 -5.11
C LEU A 92 -0.84 2.59 -4.81
N MET A 93 -2.06 3.13 -4.71
CA MET A 93 -2.26 4.55 -4.47
C MET A 93 -2.64 4.80 -3.02
N VAL A 94 -1.94 5.72 -2.39
CA VAL A 94 -2.18 6.21 -1.03
C VAL A 94 -2.82 7.58 -1.12
N ASN A 95 -4.08 7.67 -0.75
CA ASN A 95 -4.82 8.94 -0.70
C ASN A 95 -4.49 9.66 0.62
N CYS A 96 -4.02 10.89 0.53
CA CYS A 96 -3.57 11.69 1.66
C CYS A 96 -4.46 12.93 1.85
N GLU A 97 -4.91 13.17 3.08
CA GLU A 97 -5.70 14.36 3.44
C GLU A 97 -4.81 15.56 3.75
N THR A 98 -3.62 15.32 4.31
CA THR A 98 -2.74 16.35 4.82
C THR A 98 -1.34 16.27 4.22
N GLN A 99 -0.61 17.41 4.26
CA GLN A 99 0.79 17.44 3.87
C GLN A 99 1.66 16.53 4.74
N GLN A 100 1.34 16.41 6.02
CA GLN A 100 2.04 15.53 6.95
C GLN A 100 1.92 14.05 6.56
N GLU A 101 0.76 13.63 6.05
CA GLU A 101 0.60 12.27 5.52
C GLU A 101 1.41 12.06 4.25
N ILE A 102 1.39 13.02 3.32
CA ILE A 102 2.24 12.98 2.12
C ILE A 102 3.71 12.84 2.51
N ASP A 103 4.18 13.69 3.41
CA ASP A 103 5.59 13.69 3.86
C ASP A 103 5.96 12.37 4.52
N TYR A 104 5.08 11.83 5.37
CA TYR A 104 5.27 10.56 6.06
C TYR A 104 5.38 9.37 5.08
N PHE A 105 4.40 9.19 4.19
CA PHE A 105 4.41 8.07 3.25
C PHE A 105 5.52 8.21 2.21
N TRP A 106 5.80 9.43 1.77
CA TRP A 106 6.93 9.70 0.88
C TRP A 106 8.25 9.26 1.50
N GLU A 107 8.55 9.71 2.71
CA GLU A 107 9.77 9.36 3.43
C GLU A 107 9.88 7.85 3.69
N LYS A 108 8.78 7.24 4.18
CA LYS A 108 8.79 5.82 4.51
C LYS A 108 8.95 4.92 3.30
N LEU A 109 8.24 5.20 2.20
CA LEU A 109 8.21 4.33 1.04
C LEU A 109 9.38 4.54 0.09
N SER A 110 9.94 5.76 -0.01
CA SER A 110 11.14 6.03 -0.82
C SER A 110 12.46 5.82 -0.06
N GLY A 111 12.40 5.62 1.26
CA GLY A 111 13.58 5.41 2.11
C GLY A 111 14.24 4.05 1.92
N ASP A 112 15.37 3.83 2.61
CA ASP A 112 16.08 2.53 2.72
C ASP A 112 16.38 1.80 1.40
N GLY A 113 16.64 2.56 0.33
CA GLY A 113 16.92 2.00 -1.01
C GLY A 113 15.75 2.07 -1.98
N GLY A 114 14.63 2.69 -1.60
CA GLY A 114 13.56 3.09 -2.50
C GLY A 114 13.98 4.25 -3.42
N GLN A 115 13.08 4.69 -4.28
CA GLN A 115 13.32 5.74 -5.27
C GLN A 115 12.17 6.72 -5.32
N GLU A 116 12.50 7.99 -5.33
CA GLU A 116 11.57 9.07 -5.66
C GLU A 116 11.41 9.18 -7.17
N VAL A 117 10.17 9.29 -7.63
CA VAL A 117 9.81 9.45 -9.04
C VAL A 117 8.96 10.72 -9.18
N GLU A 118 8.65 11.14 -10.40
CA GLU A 118 7.85 12.33 -10.68
C GLU A 118 6.35 12.12 -10.34
N CYS A 119 5.61 13.21 -10.19
CA CYS A 119 4.14 13.22 -10.07
C CYS A 119 3.59 12.38 -8.91
N GLY A 120 4.23 12.44 -7.75
CA GLY A 120 3.78 11.73 -6.54
C GLY A 120 4.11 10.25 -6.51
N TRP A 121 4.86 9.74 -7.47
CA TRP A 121 5.26 8.34 -7.49
C TRP A 121 6.52 8.07 -6.68
N VAL A 122 6.53 6.93 -6.02
CA VAL A 122 7.73 6.36 -5.39
C VAL A 122 7.81 4.87 -5.72
N LYS A 123 9.02 4.33 -5.73
CA LYS A 123 9.25 2.89 -5.76
C LYS A 123 9.89 2.51 -4.43
N ASP A 124 9.32 1.52 -3.74
CA ASP A 124 9.91 1.08 -2.49
C ASP A 124 11.14 0.19 -2.69
N LYS A 125 11.82 -0.14 -1.60
CA LYS A 125 13.04 -0.96 -1.62
C LYS A 125 12.84 -2.38 -2.16
N PHE A 126 11.59 -2.83 -2.28
CA PHE A 126 11.22 -4.12 -2.86
C PHE A 126 10.86 -4.01 -4.35
N GLY A 127 10.82 -2.79 -4.88
CA GLY A 127 10.51 -2.49 -6.26
C GLY A 127 9.02 -2.28 -6.56
N LEU A 128 8.14 -2.34 -5.55
CA LEU A 128 6.72 -2.04 -5.74
C LEU A 128 6.52 -0.54 -5.89
N SER A 129 5.70 -0.16 -6.86
CA SER A 129 5.38 1.24 -7.15
C SER A 129 4.17 1.71 -6.35
N TRP A 130 4.29 2.93 -5.82
CA TRP A 130 3.27 3.62 -5.04
C TRP A 130 3.01 5.01 -5.61
N GLN A 131 1.79 5.50 -5.46
CA GLN A 131 1.41 6.88 -5.77
C GLN A 131 0.94 7.54 -4.47
N ILE A 132 1.59 8.62 -4.04
CA ILE A 132 1.23 9.37 -2.84
C ILE A 132 0.46 10.61 -3.29
N VAL A 133 -0.88 10.54 -3.21
CA VAL A 133 -1.77 11.48 -3.89
C VAL A 133 -2.60 12.26 -2.88
N PRO A 134 -2.58 13.61 -2.91
CA PRO A 134 -3.47 14.42 -2.07
C PRO A 134 -4.93 14.33 -2.55
N ASN A 135 -5.88 14.17 -1.63
CA ASN A 135 -7.31 14.17 -1.91
C ASN A 135 -7.76 15.43 -2.65
N TYR A 136 -7.07 16.55 -2.46
CA TYR A 136 -7.34 17.82 -3.13
C TYR A 136 -7.39 17.71 -4.66
N ILE A 137 -6.61 16.80 -5.27
CA ILE A 137 -6.66 16.58 -6.73
C ILE A 137 -8.03 16.08 -7.16
N TYR A 138 -8.62 15.14 -6.42
CA TYR A 138 -9.97 14.63 -6.70
C TYR A 138 -11.05 15.67 -6.42
N GLU A 139 -10.89 16.48 -5.38
CA GLU A 139 -11.81 17.57 -5.06
C GLU A 139 -11.93 18.52 -6.25
N VAL A 140 -10.80 18.96 -6.82
CA VAL A 140 -10.78 19.84 -8.00
C VAL A 140 -11.42 19.20 -9.22
N TRP A 141 -11.16 17.91 -9.47
CA TRP A 141 -11.80 17.19 -10.58
C TRP A 141 -13.33 17.10 -10.43
N GLN A 142 -13.82 16.93 -9.20
CA GLN A 142 -15.25 16.84 -8.92
C GLN A 142 -15.97 18.19 -9.06
N GLU A 143 -15.27 19.33 -8.94
CA GLU A 143 -15.84 20.66 -9.17
C GLU A 143 -16.24 20.90 -10.63
N GLY A 144 -15.61 20.20 -11.58
CA GLY A 144 -15.90 20.33 -13.02
C GLY A 144 -15.41 21.61 -13.67
N ASP A 145 -14.56 22.39 -12.99
CA ASP A 145 -13.90 23.59 -13.56
C ASP A 145 -12.66 23.18 -14.36
N GLU A 146 -12.79 23.10 -15.69
CA GLU A 146 -11.70 22.69 -16.58
C GLU A 146 -10.48 23.61 -16.47
N ALA A 147 -10.69 24.93 -16.37
CA ALA A 147 -9.58 25.88 -16.30
C ALA A 147 -8.81 25.75 -14.98
N LYS A 148 -9.50 25.50 -13.87
CA LYS A 148 -8.89 25.20 -12.57
C LYS A 148 -8.13 23.89 -12.60
N THR A 149 -8.73 22.87 -13.19
CA THR A 149 -8.11 21.54 -13.38
C THR A 149 -6.84 21.64 -14.20
N ASP A 150 -6.85 22.35 -15.33
CA ASP A 150 -5.67 22.52 -16.19
C ASP A 150 -4.53 23.24 -15.48
N ARG A 151 -4.82 24.28 -14.70
CA ARG A 151 -3.81 24.97 -13.90
C ARG A 151 -3.18 24.04 -12.85
N MET A 152 -4.00 23.31 -12.12
CA MET A 152 -3.53 22.33 -11.14
C MET A 152 -2.69 21.25 -11.80
N MET A 153 -3.13 20.65 -12.91
CA MET A 153 -2.41 19.59 -13.60
C MET A 153 -1.06 20.06 -14.15
N LYS A 154 -0.93 21.31 -14.59
CA LYS A 154 0.37 21.88 -14.94
C LYS A 154 1.33 21.88 -13.75
N ALA A 155 0.86 22.21 -12.56
CA ALA A 155 1.66 22.14 -11.34
C ALA A 155 2.01 20.69 -10.96
N VAL A 156 1.04 19.76 -11.04
CA VAL A 156 1.26 18.32 -10.82
C VAL A 156 2.44 17.80 -11.65
N MET A 157 2.49 18.15 -12.94
CA MET A 157 3.55 17.69 -13.88
C MET A 157 4.95 18.23 -13.58
N THR A 158 5.07 19.21 -12.68
CA THR A 158 6.37 19.79 -12.29
C THR A 158 6.85 19.34 -10.90
N MET A 159 6.03 18.56 -10.19
CA MET A 159 6.34 18.12 -8.82
C MET A 159 6.83 16.67 -8.81
N LYS A 160 7.79 16.38 -7.95
CA LYS A 160 8.08 15.02 -7.51
C LYS A 160 7.13 14.64 -6.38
N LYS A 161 7.44 15.11 -5.18
CA LYS A 161 6.53 15.05 -4.02
C LYS A 161 5.51 16.19 -4.13
N PHE A 162 4.25 15.87 -3.91
CA PHE A 162 3.19 16.88 -3.96
C PHE A 162 3.26 17.85 -2.77
N ASP A 163 3.08 19.13 -3.07
CA ASP A 163 2.86 20.24 -2.12
C ASP A 163 1.40 20.69 -2.26
N ILE A 164 0.56 20.41 -1.26
CA ILE A 164 -0.86 20.77 -1.27
C ILE A 164 -1.04 22.29 -1.38
N ALA A 165 -0.20 23.08 -0.71
CA ALA A 165 -0.30 24.54 -0.77
C ALA A 165 0.04 25.07 -2.18
N GLY A 166 1.07 24.50 -2.82
CA GLY A 166 1.43 24.81 -4.19
C GLY A 166 0.36 24.42 -5.19
N LEU A 167 -0.25 23.24 -5.04
CA LEU A 167 -1.37 22.80 -5.88
C LEU A 167 -2.57 23.72 -5.75
N LYS A 168 -2.96 24.13 -4.51
CA LYS A 168 -4.04 25.07 -4.26
C LYS A 168 -3.78 26.43 -4.91
N LYS A 169 -2.57 26.96 -4.73
CA LYS A 169 -2.17 28.23 -5.33
C LYS A 169 -2.23 28.18 -6.86
N ALA A 170 -1.73 27.12 -7.48
CA ALA A 170 -1.78 26.94 -8.93
C ALA A 170 -3.22 26.84 -9.45
N ALA A 171 -4.07 26.05 -8.79
CA ALA A 171 -5.48 25.90 -9.14
C ALA A 171 -6.23 27.25 -9.16
N GLU A 172 -5.92 28.12 -8.19
CA GLU A 172 -6.50 29.46 -8.08
C GLU A 172 -5.89 30.49 -9.06
N GLY A 173 -4.84 30.15 -9.81
CA GLY A 173 -4.19 31.04 -10.76
C GLY A 173 -3.32 32.13 -10.13
N LYS A 174 -2.74 31.85 -8.95
CA LYS A 174 -1.90 32.78 -8.18
C LYS A 174 -0.41 32.43 -8.27
#